data_40bd2838b1d96653bc35ae01cf06b031
#
_entry.id   40bd2838b1d96653bc35ae01cf06b031
#
_cell.length_a   1.000
_cell.length_b   1.000
_cell.length_c   1.000
_cell.angle_alpha   90.00
_cell.angle_beta   90.00
_cell.angle_gamma   90.00
#
_symmetry.space_group_name_H-M   'P 1'
#
loop_
_entity.id
_entity.type
_entity.pdbx_description
1 polymer ?
#
loop_
_entity_poly.entity_id
_entity_poly.type
_entity_poly.pdbx_seq_one_letter_code
_entity_poly.pdbx_strand_id
1 'polypeptide(L)'
;DWAVCYKGGGSLLLTDEELVDDMVRYVSEGYKTVKFKVGSGNGQDMERDIRRLAKVREAVGDEIGVAVDANQAFTVEEAVKFAEMAGPYHLEWFEEPIHAHDMNGIKSLKELGMKPPIAYGESMRISYAYETYLEKGVDHLQPSVGRMTRMDDLLAIRNMCRAEGKTFSSGGRLYLNLIFGCLYNEYERIEYHEPINDPIGEYTLFQPIKKGDRFYWEGNIIGNPLRMDIQKLERDGLLLSREIYLPNN
;
A
#
# COMPACT_ATOMS: atom_id res chain seq x y z
N ASP A 1 -18.46 -9.29 -0.86
CA ASP A 1 -18.08 -10.30 -1.81
C ASP A 1 -17.04 -9.83 -2.84
N TRP A 2 -16.62 -8.56 -2.83
CA TRP A 2 -15.54 -8.00 -3.61
C TRP A 2 -14.79 -6.95 -2.79
N ALA A 3 -13.51 -6.76 -3.10
CA ALA A 3 -12.64 -5.79 -2.45
C ALA A 3 -12.34 -4.62 -3.37
N VAL A 4 -12.27 -3.40 -2.84
CA VAL A 4 -11.80 -2.23 -3.56
C VAL A 4 -10.29 -2.13 -3.42
N CYS A 5 -9.59 -1.87 -4.52
CA CYS A 5 -8.15 -1.69 -4.54
C CYS A 5 -7.77 -0.25 -4.91
N TYR A 6 -6.67 0.23 -4.34
CA TYR A 6 -5.89 1.29 -4.95
C TYR A 6 -4.63 0.70 -5.59
N LYS A 7 -4.06 1.40 -6.55
CA LYS A 7 -2.92 0.89 -7.31
C LYS A 7 -1.62 1.51 -6.83
N GLY A 8 -0.70 0.66 -6.37
CA GLY A 8 0.66 1.04 -5.99
C GLY A 8 1.67 0.68 -7.06
N GLY A 9 2.72 1.49 -7.17
CA GLY A 9 3.80 1.29 -8.13
C GLY A 9 4.81 2.44 -8.09
N GLY A 10 5.21 2.91 -9.25
CA GLY A 10 5.98 4.16 -9.40
C GLY A 10 7.30 4.21 -8.65
N SER A 11 8.19 3.24 -8.93
CA SER A 11 9.54 3.17 -8.35
C SER A 11 10.32 4.49 -8.53
N LEU A 12 11.24 4.76 -7.59
CA LEU A 12 12.21 5.85 -7.71
C LEU A 12 13.19 5.67 -8.89
N LEU A 13 13.29 4.46 -9.45
CA LEU A 13 14.14 4.17 -10.59
C LEU A 13 13.53 4.61 -11.93
N LEU A 14 12.22 4.81 -11.99
CA LEU A 14 11.55 5.27 -13.21
C LEU A 14 11.92 6.72 -13.54
N THR A 15 12.00 7.01 -14.83
CA THR A 15 11.98 8.38 -15.32
C THR A 15 10.66 9.07 -14.99
N ASP A 16 10.59 10.38 -15.13
CA ASP A 16 9.35 11.13 -14.92
C ASP A 16 8.25 10.67 -15.89
N GLU A 17 8.62 10.41 -17.15
CA GLU A 17 7.74 9.98 -18.23
C GLU A 17 7.18 8.57 -17.96
N GLU A 18 8.05 7.62 -17.62
CA GLU A 18 7.63 6.25 -17.26
C GLU A 18 6.71 6.22 -16.05
N LEU A 19 6.95 7.08 -15.04
CA LEU A 19 6.07 7.22 -13.91
C LEU A 19 4.69 7.73 -14.32
N VAL A 20 4.64 8.79 -15.13
CA VAL A 20 3.38 9.36 -15.59
C VAL A 20 2.60 8.35 -16.42
N ASP A 21 3.26 7.65 -17.34
CA ASP A 21 2.64 6.62 -18.18
C ASP A 21 2.02 5.50 -17.32
N ASP A 22 2.73 5.04 -16.29
CA ASP A 22 2.19 4.05 -15.33
C ASP A 22 0.95 4.58 -14.61
N MET A 23 1.00 5.80 -14.06
CA MET A 23 -0.13 6.37 -13.31
C MET A 23 -1.35 6.59 -14.22
N VAL A 24 -1.17 7.09 -15.44
CA VAL A 24 -2.25 7.25 -16.42
C VAL A 24 -2.84 5.89 -16.82
N ARG A 25 -2.00 4.88 -17.03
CA ARG A 25 -2.44 3.52 -17.30
C ARG A 25 -3.29 2.98 -16.15
N TYR A 26 -2.87 3.14 -14.89
CA TYR A 26 -3.64 2.70 -13.73
C TYR A 26 -5.02 3.36 -13.65
N VAL A 27 -5.08 4.67 -13.91
CA VAL A 27 -6.37 5.38 -13.97
C VAL A 27 -7.25 4.85 -15.11
N SER A 28 -6.67 4.58 -16.29
CA SER A 28 -7.40 4.01 -17.44
C SER A 28 -7.93 2.60 -17.16
N GLU A 29 -7.28 1.84 -16.29
CA GLU A 29 -7.74 0.55 -15.78
C GLU A 29 -8.90 0.65 -14.77
N GLY A 30 -9.26 1.88 -14.35
CA GLY A 30 -10.39 2.18 -13.48
C GLY A 30 -10.06 2.43 -12.02
N TYR A 31 -8.78 2.47 -11.65
CA TYR A 31 -8.39 2.81 -10.27
C TYR A 31 -8.67 4.27 -9.95
N LYS A 32 -9.20 4.52 -8.75
CA LYS A 32 -9.56 5.86 -8.25
C LYS A 32 -8.48 6.48 -7.38
N THR A 33 -7.49 5.69 -6.96
CA THR A 33 -6.33 6.15 -6.20
C THR A 33 -5.09 5.44 -6.72
N VAL A 34 -4.04 6.21 -6.91
CA VAL A 34 -2.70 5.75 -7.29
C VAL A 34 -1.67 6.17 -6.25
N LYS A 35 -0.66 5.33 -6.04
CA LYS A 35 0.43 5.59 -5.10
C LYS A 35 1.78 5.34 -5.76
N PHE A 36 2.74 6.24 -5.53
CA PHE A 36 4.09 6.10 -6.03
C PHE A 36 5.13 6.52 -4.98
N LYS A 37 6.40 6.17 -5.24
CA LYS A 37 7.50 6.40 -4.30
C LYS A 37 8.08 7.80 -4.42
N VAL A 38 8.38 8.39 -3.25
CA VAL A 38 9.14 9.62 -3.04
C VAL A 38 10.30 9.35 -2.08
N GLY A 39 11.11 10.35 -1.78
CA GLY A 39 12.31 10.19 -0.96
C GLY A 39 13.56 9.93 -1.81
N SER A 40 13.61 10.51 -3.00
CA SER A 40 14.75 10.45 -3.91
C SER A 40 16.06 10.85 -3.20
N GLY A 41 17.14 10.08 -3.44
CA GLY A 41 18.44 10.34 -2.80
C GLY A 41 18.40 10.25 -1.26
N ASN A 42 17.58 9.35 -0.69
CA ASN A 42 17.31 9.28 0.76
C ASN A 42 16.80 10.62 1.33
N GLY A 43 15.83 11.24 0.64
CA GLY A 43 15.23 12.51 1.03
C GLY A 43 15.97 13.76 0.55
N GLN A 44 17.16 13.64 -0.03
CA GLN A 44 17.99 14.78 -0.41
C GLN A 44 17.57 15.43 -1.74
N ASP A 45 16.85 14.71 -2.62
CA ASP A 45 16.39 15.24 -3.93
C ASP A 45 14.88 15.50 -3.94
N MET A 46 14.46 16.33 -3.02
CA MET A 46 13.06 16.71 -2.82
C MET A 46 12.47 17.43 -4.05
N GLU A 47 13.28 18.21 -4.76
CA GLU A 47 12.83 18.92 -5.96
C GLU A 47 12.42 17.95 -7.07
N ARG A 48 13.16 16.84 -7.24
CA ARG A 48 12.79 15.77 -8.14
C ARG A 48 11.44 15.16 -7.75
N ASP A 49 11.24 14.87 -6.48
CA ASP A 49 9.99 14.25 -6.01
C ASP A 49 8.79 15.17 -6.22
N ILE A 50 8.93 16.45 -5.94
CA ILE A 50 7.86 17.46 -6.19
C ILE A 50 7.58 17.64 -7.68
N ARG A 51 8.60 17.65 -8.53
CA ARG A 51 8.42 17.71 -9.99
C ARG A 51 7.66 16.47 -10.50
N ARG A 52 7.99 15.28 -10.01
CA ARG A 52 7.29 14.02 -10.34
C ARG A 52 5.83 14.08 -9.89
N LEU A 53 5.57 14.55 -8.66
CA LEU A 53 4.22 14.72 -8.14
C LEU A 53 3.40 15.70 -8.99
N ALA A 54 3.98 16.83 -9.39
CA ALA A 54 3.33 17.81 -10.24
C ALA A 54 2.92 17.19 -11.58
N LYS A 55 3.83 16.49 -12.26
CA LYS A 55 3.56 15.83 -13.55
C LYS A 55 2.47 14.76 -13.43
N VAL A 56 2.50 13.95 -12.37
CA VAL A 56 1.47 12.94 -12.10
C VAL A 56 0.12 13.61 -11.90
N ARG A 57 0.03 14.62 -11.03
CA ARG A 57 -1.23 15.34 -10.74
C ARG A 57 -1.81 15.99 -12.01
N GLU A 58 -0.97 16.64 -12.83
CA GLU A 58 -1.39 17.21 -14.11
C GLU A 58 -1.98 16.14 -15.05
N ALA A 59 -1.36 14.98 -15.11
CA ALA A 59 -1.76 13.92 -16.04
C ALA A 59 -3.01 13.14 -15.59
N VAL A 60 -3.19 12.89 -14.28
CA VAL A 60 -4.32 12.10 -13.78
C VAL A 60 -5.55 12.95 -13.40
N GLY A 61 -5.38 14.27 -13.24
CA GLY A 61 -6.45 15.20 -12.87
C GLY A 61 -6.78 15.19 -11.37
N ASP A 62 -7.65 16.11 -10.95
CA ASP A 62 -7.95 16.36 -9.52
C ASP A 62 -8.90 15.34 -8.89
N GLU A 63 -9.69 14.63 -9.71
CA GLU A 63 -10.66 13.62 -9.24
C GLU A 63 -9.99 12.31 -8.79
N ILE A 64 -8.72 12.12 -9.09
CA ILE A 64 -7.96 10.93 -8.74
C ILE A 64 -7.20 11.16 -7.44
N GLY A 65 -7.36 10.26 -6.48
CA GLY A 65 -6.55 10.23 -5.27
C GLY A 65 -5.07 9.96 -5.62
N VAL A 66 -4.18 10.82 -5.17
CA VAL A 66 -2.73 10.63 -5.33
C VAL A 66 -2.11 10.51 -3.95
N ALA A 67 -1.53 9.37 -3.67
CA ALA A 67 -0.76 9.12 -2.46
C ALA A 67 0.73 9.00 -2.79
N VAL A 68 1.56 9.32 -1.82
CA VAL A 68 3.01 9.14 -1.92
C VAL A 68 3.55 8.34 -0.75
N ASP A 69 4.60 7.57 -0.99
CA ASP A 69 5.25 6.73 0.01
C ASP A 69 6.75 7.01 0.04
N ALA A 70 7.23 7.51 1.18
CA ALA A 70 8.63 7.83 1.37
C ALA A 70 9.45 6.66 1.92
N ASN A 71 8.83 5.57 2.36
CA ASN A 71 9.52 4.46 3.02
C ASN A 71 10.58 4.93 4.05
N GLN A 72 10.18 5.91 4.88
CA GLN A 72 10.98 6.42 6.00
C GLN A 72 12.24 7.22 5.58
N ALA A 73 12.22 7.83 4.40
CA ALA A 73 13.41 8.49 3.84
C ALA A 73 13.73 9.87 4.45
N PHE A 74 12.77 10.53 5.10
CA PHE A 74 12.95 11.91 5.58
C PHE A 74 13.21 12.00 7.09
N THR A 75 13.86 13.10 7.50
CA THR A 75 13.77 13.61 8.88
C THR A 75 12.42 14.30 9.10
N VAL A 76 12.12 14.67 10.34
CA VAL A 76 10.88 15.42 10.67
C VAL A 76 10.81 16.73 9.88
N GLU A 77 11.90 17.50 9.87
CA GLU A 77 11.99 18.79 9.18
C GLU A 77 11.84 18.65 7.67
N GLU A 78 12.49 17.64 7.08
CA GLU A 78 12.38 17.35 5.64
C GLU A 78 10.96 16.91 5.27
N ALA A 79 10.33 16.07 6.07
CA ALA A 79 8.95 15.61 5.84
C ALA A 79 7.95 16.78 5.87
N VAL A 80 8.08 17.70 6.83
CA VAL A 80 7.25 18.90 6.91
C VAL A 80 7.47 19.79 5.68
N LYS A 81 8.72 20.03 5.31
CA LYS A 81 9.06 20.81 4.12
C LYS A 81 8.51 20.19 2.83
N PHE A 82 8.66 18.87 2.67
CA PHE A 82 8.08 18.16 1.53
C PHE A 82 6.55 18.33 1.49
N ALA A 83 5.88 18.16 2.63
CA ALA A 83 4.43 18.29 2.73
C ALA A 83 3.93 19.71 2.39
N GLU A 84 4.69 20.74 2.77
CA GLU A 84 4.42 22.13 2.39
C GLU A 84 4.54 22.33 0.86
N MET A 85 5.61 21.84 0.25
CA MET A 85 5.83 21.93 -1.20
C MET A 85 4.79 21.10 -1.97
N ALA A 86 4.34 19.97 -1.41
CA ALA A 86 3.32 19.11 -1.98
C ALA A 86 1.89 19.67 -1.84
N GLY A 87 1.68 20.69 -1.01
CA GLY A 87 0.36 21.26 -0.70
C GLY A 87 -0.55 21.52 -1.92
N PRO A 88 -0.04 22.15 -3.01
CA PRO A 88 -0.84 22.41 -4.21
C PRO A 88 -1.38 21.17 -4.93
N TYR A 89 -0.84 19.99 -4.65
CA TYR A 89 -1.16 18.74 -5.36
C TYR A 89 -2.14 17.84 -4.58
N HIS A 90 -2.64 18.26 -3.43
CA HIS A 90 -3.71 17.61 -2.67
C HIS A 90 -3.51 16.10 -2.49
N LEU A 91 -2.48 15.73 -1.72
CA LEU A 91 -2.20 14.34 -1.41
C LEU A 91 -3.36 13.68 -0.65
N GLU A 92 -3.76 12.49 -1.08
CA GLU A 92 -4.73 11.67 -0.35
C GLU A 92 -4.14 11.16 0.98
N TRP A 93 -2.86 10.73 0.95
CA TRP A 93 -2.05 10.52 2.14
C TRP A 93 -0.55 10.56 1.82
N PHE A 94 0.25 10.77 2.86
CA PHE A 94 1.70 10.68 2.85
C PHE A 94 2.13 9.51 3.74
N GLU A 95 2.60 8.42 3.11
CA GLU A 95 2.96 7.17 3.77
C GLU A 95 4.39 7.17 4.24
N GLU A 96 4.60 6.71 5.48
CA GLU A 96 5.88 6.56 6.17
C GLU A 96 6.87 7.70 5.87
N PRO A 97 6.51 8.99 6.13
CA PRO A 97 7.41 10.11 5.88
C PRO A 97 8.74 9.98 6.63
N ILE A 98 8.71 9.57 7.91
CA ILE A 98 9.88 9.36 8.77
C ILE A 98 9.90 7.94 9.32
N HIS A 99 10.93 7.59 10.09
CA HIS A 99 11.09 6.25 10.66
C HIS A 99 9.85 5.80 11.45
N ALA A 100 9.30 4.63 11.11
CA ALA A 100 8.01 4.13 11.61
C ALA A 100 7.97 3.90 13.12
N HIS A 101 9.12 3.72 13.78
CA HIS A 101 9.20 3.53 15.23
C HIS A 101 9.54 4.84 15.98
N ASP A 102 9.70 5.96 15.29
CA ASP A 102 9.89 7.26 15.92
C ASP A 102 8.55 7.90 16.29
N MET A 103 7.94 7.40 17.37
CA MET A 103 6.63 7.87 17.84
C MET A 103 6.63 9.35 18.27
N ASN A 104 7.76 9.88 18.71
CA ASN A 104 7.88 11.29 19.05
C ASN A 104 7.98 12.15 17.79
N GLY A 105 8.77 11.74 16.82
CA GLY A 105 8.84 12.39 15.52
C GLY A 105 7.48 12.40 14.81
N ILE A 106 6.74 11.29 14.81
CA ILE A 106 5.40 11.19 14.23
C ILE A 106 4.44 12.20 14.90
N LYS A 107 4.46 12.30 16.24
CA LYS A 107 3.69 13.32 16.95
C LYS A 107 4.10 14.73 16.53
N SER A 108 5.41 14.99 16.41
CA SER A 108 5.94 16.29 15.98
C SER A 108 5.48 16.70 14.59
N LEU A 109 5.32 15.76 13.64
CA LEU A 109 4.77 16.07 12.32
C LEU A 109 3.38 16.73 12.41
N LYS A 110 2.52 16.27 13.32
CA LYS A 110 1.19 16.85 13.55
C LYS A 110 1.27 18.18 14.26
N GLU A 111 2.13 18.29 15.28
CA GLU A 111 2.34 19.53 16.05
C GLU A 111 2.91 20.66 15.18
N LEU A 112 3.75 20.32 14.19
CA LEU A 112 4.28 21.26 13.18
C LEU A 112 3.29 21.56 12.05
N GLY A 113 2.07 21.00 12.12
CA GLY A 113 0.98 21.35 11.22
C GLY A 113 1.02 20.69 9.84
N MET A 114 1.64 19.51 9.72
CA MET A 114 1.60 18.75 8.47
C MET A 114 0.15 18.59 7.97
N LYS A 115 -0.11 19.01 6.74
CA LYS A 115 -1.46 19.07 6.17
C LYS A 115 -1.94 17.76 5.54
N PRO A 116 -1.12 17.03 4.72
CA PRO A 116 -1.57 15.76 4.18
C PRO A 116 -1.89 14.76 5.30
N PRO A 117 -2.90 13.90 5.14
CA PRO A 117 -3.10 12.78 6.04
C PRO A 117 -1.83 11.92 6.12
N ILE A 118 -1.42 11.56 7.33
CA ILE A 118 -0.21 10.76 7.58
C ILE A 118 -0.61 9.30 7.64
N ALA A 119 0.05 8.46 6.84
CA ALA A 119 -0.19 7.02 6.80
C ALA A 119 0.99 6.23 7.37
N TYR A 120 0.69 5.23 8.20
CA TYR A 120 1.66 4.28 8.75
C TYR A 120 1.04 2.89 8.92
N GLY A 121 1.89 1.88 8.97
CA GLY A 121 1.43 0.56 9.39
C GLY A 121 2.19 -0.61 8.79
N GLU A 122 2.71 -0.50 7.58
CA GLU A 122 3.36 -1.64 6.94
C GLU A 122 4.58 -2.17 7.72
N SER A 123 5.25 -1.32 8.48
CA SER A 123 6.44 -1.67 9.28
C SER A 123 6.10 -2.26 10.65
N MET A 124 4.83 -2.21 11.09
CA MET A 124 4.38 -2.79 12.35
C MET A 124 3.91 -4.25 12.18
N ARG A 125 4.03 -5.04 13.26
CA ARG A 125 3.75 -6.48 13.24
C ARG A 125 2.69 -6.92 14.25
N ILE A 126 2.36 -6.07 15.21
CA ILE A 126 1.50 -6.39 16.36
C ILE A 126 0.41 -5.34 16.51
N SER A 127 -0.82 -5.78 16.73
CA SER A 127 -2.00 -4.92 16.67
C SER A 127 -1.99 -3.78 17.69
N TYR A 128 -1.52 -3.98 18.91
CA TYR A 128 -1.52 -2.93 19.93
C TYR A 128 -0.61 -1.73 19.59
N ALA A 129 0.39 -1.89 18.73
CA ALA A 129 1.24 -0.77 18.29
C ALA A 129 0.47 0.25 17.45
N TYR A 130 -0.64 -0.14 16.84
CA TYR A 130 -1.48 0.76 16.04
C TYR A 130 -2.30 1.70 16.90
N GLU A 131 -2.63 1.35 18.14
CA GLU A 131 -3.22 2.27 19.12
C GLU A 131 -2.29 3.47 19.36
N THR A 132 -0.98 3.20 19.51
CA THR A 132 0.03 4.26 19.66
C THR A 132 0.09 5.17 18.43
N TYR A 133 -0.01 4.63 17.21
CA TYR A 133 -0.07 5.46 16.00
C TYR A 133 -1.27 6.42 16.03
N LEU A 134 -2.45 5.93 16.40
CA LEU A 134 -3.66 6.75 16.50
C LEU A 134 -3.49 7.86 17.58
N GLU A 135 -2.94 7.50 18.74
CA GLU A 135 -2.62 8.47 19.81
C GLU A 135 -1.63 9.56 19.35
N LYS A 136 -0.70 9.23 18.45
CA LYS A 136 0.27 10.19 17.89
C LYS A 136 -0.28 10.98 16.70
N GLY A 137 -1.52 10.75 16.31
CA GLY A 137 -2.21 11.55 15.30
C GLY A 137 -2.06 11.03 13.88
N VAL A 138 -1.71 9.75 13.69
CA VAL A 138 -1.78 9.11 12.37
C VAL A 138 -3.22 9.09 11.88
N ASP A 139 -3.43 9.41 10.61
CA ASP A 139 -4.75 9.60 10.01
C ASP A 139 -5.21 8.37 9.21
N HIS A 140 -4.26 7.58 8.72
CA HIS A 140 -4.51 6.42 7.88
C HIS A 140 -3.66 5.24 8.35
N LEU A 141 -4.30 4.15 8.77
CA LEU A 141 -3.56 2.92 9.13
C LEU A 141 -3.51 1.96 7.94
N GLN A 142 -2.30 1.45 7.70
CA GLN A 142 -1.99 0.62 6.54
C GLN A 142 -1.18 -0.63 6.91
N PRO A 143 -1.74 -1.57 7.71
CA PRO A 143 -1.06 -2.81 8.03
C PRO A 143 -0.78 -3.65 6.79
N SER A 144 0.36 -4.34 6.79
CA SER A 144 0.70 -5.33 5.75
C SER A 144 0.29 -6.73 6.20
N VAL A 145 -0.62 -7.36 5.47
CA VAL A 145 -1.13 -8.71 5.80
C VAL A 145 -0.01 -9.76 5.92
N GLY A 146 1.05 -9.63 5.13
CA GLY A 146 2.19 -10.55 5.16
C GLY A 146 3.17 -10.32 6.29
N ARG A 147 3.03 -9.21 7.03
CA ARG A 147 3.92 -8.85 8.16
C ARG A 147 3.24 -8.98 9.52
N MET A 148 1.92 -9.09 9.56
CA MET A 148 1.18 -9.26 10.81
C MET A 148 1.49 -10.58 11.49
N THR A 149 1.60 -10.57 12.81
CA THR A 149 1.81 -11.77 13.62
C THR A 149 0.58 -12.68 13.63
N ARG A 150 -0.60 -12.07 13.61
CA ARG A 150 -1.90 -12.75 13.57
C ARG A 150 -2.76 -12.13 12.47
N MET A 151 -3.40 -12.96 11.69
CA MET A 151 -4.24 -12.48 10.57
C MET A 151 -5.53 -11.78 11.04
N ASP A 152 -6.11 -12.21 12.16
CA ASP A 152 -7.29 -11.58 12.75
C ASP A 152 -7.02 -10.17 13.31
N ASP A 153 -5.77 -9.85 13.63
CA ASP A 153 -5.36 -8.50 14.04
C ASP A 153 -5.65 -7.46 12.96
N LEU A 154 -5.64 -7.85 11.69
CA LEU A 154 -5.96 -6.94 10.58
C LEU A 154 -7.37 -6.35 10.73
N LEU A 155 -8.35 -7.18 11.08
CA LEU A 155 -9.72 -6.72 11.33
C LEU A 155 -9.85 -5.91 12.62
N ALA A 156 -9.05 -6.24 13.64
CA ALA A 156 -8.99 -5.45 14.87
C ALA A 156 -8.47 -4.03 14.60
N ILE A 157 -7.38 -3.88 13.83
CA ILE A 157 -6.82 -2.58 13.43
C ILE A 157 -7.83 -1.78 12.61
N ARG A 158 -8.50 -2.42 11.65
CA ARG A 158 -9.60 -1.78 10.89
C ARG A 158 -10.69 -1.24 11.82
N ASN A 159 -11.10 -2.03 12.82
CA ASN A 159 -12.13 -1.61 13.76
C ASN A 159 -11.67 -0.45 14.64
N MET A 160 -10.38 -0.38 15.01
CA MET A 160 -9.79 0.79 15.67
C MET A 160 -9.94 2.05 14.82
N CYS A 161 -9.59 1.98 13.52
CA CYS A 161 -9.78 3.11 12.60
C CYS A 161 -11.24 3.59 12.56
N ARG A 162 -12.19 2.65 12.46
CA ARG A 162 -13.62 2.98 12.45
C ARG A 162 -14.07 3.69 13.72
N ALA A 163 -13.58 3.23 14.88
CA ALA A 163 -13.93 3.82 16.18
C ALA A 163 -13.41 5.26 16.31
N GLU A 164 -12.22 5.54 15.75
CA GLU A 164 -11.57 6.84 15.81
C GLU A 164 -11.87 7.74 14.59
N GLY A 165 -12.76 7.32 13.68
CA GLY A 165 -13.07 8.07 12.46
C GLY A 165 -11.86 8.25 11.53
N LYS A 166 -10.92 7.31 11.57
CA LYS A 166 -9.71 7.30 10.74
C LYS A 166 -9.90 6.41 9.51
N THR A 167 -9.07 6.64 8.50
CA THR A 167 -9.09 5.85 7.27
C THR A 167 -8.20 4.60 7.37
N PHE A 168 -8.48 3.61 6.53
CA PHE A 168 -7.83 2.32 6.58
C PHE A 168 -7.61 1.75 5.18
N SER A 169 -6.46 1.18 4.98
CA SER A 169 -6.19 0.23 3.89
C SER A 169 -5.30 -0.90 4.40
N SER A 170 -5.12 -1.94 3.61
CA SER A 170 -4.14 -2.99 3.93
C SER A 170 -3.23 -3.25 2.75
N GLY A 171 -1.93 -3.39 3.04
CA GLY A 171 -0.88 -3.64 2.07
C GLY A 171 -0.39 -5.08 2.06
N GLY A 172 0.63 -5.34 1.26
CA GLY A 172 1.29 -6.63 1.15
C GLY A 172 0.79 -7.48 -0.02
N ARG A 173 0.71 -8.80 0.18
CA ARG A 173 0.33 -9.72 -0.89
C ARG A 173 -1.14 -9.63 -1.23
N LEU A 174 -1.46 -9.21 -2.47
CA LEU A 174 -2.83 -9.04 -2.95
C LEU A 174 -3.72 -10.25 -2.65
N TYR A 175 -3.28 -11.45 -2.99
CA TYR A 175 -4.06 -12.69 -2.82
C TYR A 175 -4.42 -13.00 -1.37
N LEU A 176 -3.56 -12.66 -0.41
CA LEU A 176 -3.87 -12.78 1.01
C LEU A 176 -4.78 -11.66 1.50
N ASN A 177 -4.57 -10.44 1.02
CA ASN A 177 -5.40 -9.28 1.36
C ASN A 177 -6.84 -9.44 0.89
N LEU A 178 -7.07 -10.04 -0.28
CA LEU A 178 -8.41 -10.26 -0.82
C LEU A 178 -9.31 -11.10 0.10
N ILE A 179 -8.74 -11.97 0.96
CA ILE A 179 -9.51 -12.72 1.95
C ILE A 179 -10.22 -11.76 2.92
N PHE A 180 -9.51 -10.71 3.33
CA PHE A 180 -10.03 -9.70 4.27
C PHE A 180 -10.76 -8.57 3.56
N GLY A 181 -10.32 -8.22 2.37
CA GLY A 181 -10.91 -7.16 1.56
C GLY A 181 -12.40 -7.37 1.27
N CYS A 182 -12.84 -8.62 1.18
CA CYS A 182 -14.26 -8.97 1.07
C CYS A 182 -15.09 -8.60 2.31
N LEU A 183 -14.43 -8.32 3.44
CA LEU A 183 -15.05 -7.90 4.71
C LEU A 183 -14.95 -6.39 4.94
N TYR A 184 -14.33 -5.66 4.01
CA TYR A 184 -14.16 -4.22 4.07
C TYR A 184 -15.38 -3.52 3.46
N ASN A 185 -15.57 -2.25 3.83
CA ASN A 185 -16.52 -1.38 3.14
C ASN A 185 -15.88 -0.73 1.90
N GLU A 186 -16.63 0.06 1.17
CA GLU A 186 -16.17 0.71 -0.06
C GLU A 186 -15.08 1.78 0.12
N TYR A 187 -14.87 2.25 1.37
CA TYR A 187 -13.84 3.24 1.72
C TYR A 187 -12.56 2.59 2.28
N GLU A 188 -12.62 1.31 2.62
CA GLU A 188 -11.51 0.51 3.11
C GLU A 188 -10.92 -0.28 1.95
N ARG A 189 -9.67 -0.02 1.61
CA ARG A 189 -9.08 -0.52 0.37
C ARG A 189 -7.93 -1.47 0.63
N ILE A 190 -7.62 -2.27 -0.37
CA ILE A 190 -6.39 -3.05 -0.40
C ILE A 190 -5.41 -2.46 -1.41
N GLU A 191 -4.13 -2.54 -1.09
CA GLU A 191 -3.08 -2.20 -2.03
C GLU A 191 -2.93 -3.29 -3.10
N TYR A 192 -2.94 -2.87 -4.35
CA TYR A 192 -2.45 -3.68 -5.45
C TYR A 192 -1.14 -3.10 -5.97
N HIS A 193 -0.02 -3.57 -5.43
CA HIS A 193 1.31 -3.20 -5.89
C HIS A 193 1.70 -4.11 -7.06
N GLU A 194 1.50 -3.62 -8.29
CA GLU A 194 1.67 -4.40 -9.53
C GLU A 194 3.05 -5.05 -9.64
N PRO A 195 4.18 -4.33 -9.48
CA PRO A 195 5.51 -4.92 -9.67
C PRO A 195 5.82 -6.10 -8.75
N ILE A 196 5.11 -6.20 -7.62
CA ILE A 196 5.30 -7.32 -6.67
C ILE A 196 4.29 -8.45 -6.93
N ASN A 197 3.07 -8.12 -7.31
CA ASN A 197 1.98 -9.10 -7.35
C ASN A 197 1.86 -9.81 -8.71
N ASP A 198 2.09 -9.12 -9.82
CA ASP A 198 1.88 -9.70 -11.15
C ASP A 198 2.85 -10.83 -11.47
N PRO A 199 4.18 -10.72 -11.21
CA PRO A 199 5.09 -11.83 -11.47
C PRO A 199 4.77 -13.09 -10.66
N ILE A 200 4.24 -12.92 -9.43
CA ILE A 200 3.80 -14.05 -8.60
C ILE A 200 2.46 -14.58 -9.07
N GLY A 201 1.57 -13.68 -9.47
CA GLY A 201 0.23 -14.00 -9.96
C GLY A 201 0.23 -14.98 -11.09
N GLU A 202 1.15 -14.85 -12.02
CA GLU A 202 1.29 -15.79 -13.16
C GLU A 202 1.46 -17.25 -12.75
N TYR A 203 2.00 -17.50 -11.55
CA TYR A 203 2.31 -18.84 -11.02
C TYR A 203 1.36 -19.27 -9.90
N THR A 204 0.21 -18.62 -9.74
CA THR A 204 -0.80 -19.06 -8.78
C THR A 204 -1.89 -19.92 -9.45
N LEU A 205 -2.38 -20.94 -8.71
CA LEU A 205 -3.46 -21.81 -9.19
C LEU A 205 -4.80 -21.09 -9.29
N PHE A 206 -5.00 -20.08 -8.47
CA PHE A 206 -6.25 -19.31 -8.42
C PHE A 206 -5.98 -17.88 -8.81
N GLN A 207 -6.83 -17.34 -9.69
CA GLN A 207 -6.78 -15.94 -10.10
C GLN A 207 -8.04 -15.22 -9.62
N PRO A 208 -7.92 -14.04 -9.01
CA PRO A 208 -9.09 -13.24 -8.71
C PRO A 208 -9.67 -12.66 -10.01
N ILE A 209 -10.97 -12.48 -10.05
CA ILE A 209 -11.61 -11.73 -11.11
C ILE A 209 -11.48 -10.24 -10.82
N LYS A 210 -11.03 -9.48 -11.82
CA LYS A 210 -10.82 -8.03 -11.77
C LYS A 210 -11.88 -7.31 -12.59
N LYS A 211 -12.49 -6.25 -12.00
CA LYS A 211 -13.35 -5.30 -12.71
C LYS A 211 -13.00 -3.87 -12.27
N GLY A 212 -12.22 -3.16 -13.08
CA GLY A 212 -11.67 -1.87 -12.69
C GLY A 212 -10.84 -1.98 -11.42
N ASP A 213 -11.17 -1.19 -10.41
CA ASP A 213 -10.54 -1.20 -9.09
C ASP A 213 -11.07 -2.31 -8.14
N ARG A 214 -11.94 -3.19 -8.61
CA ARG A 214 -12.62 -4.21 -7.79
C ARG A 214 -12.13 -5.60 -8.11
N PHE A 215 -11.87 -6.37 -7.05
CA PHE A 215 -11.42 -7.75 -7.13
C PHE A 215 -12.33 -8.66 -6.31
N TYR A 216 -12.57 -9.87 -6.81
CA TYR A 216 -13.28 -10.91 -6.08
C TYR A 216 -12.79 -12.31 -6.46
N TRP A 217 -13.00 -13.25 -5.54
CA TRP A 217 -12.77 -14.66 -5.81
C TRP A 217 -14.01 -15.31 -6.39
N GLU A 218 -13.86 -16.07 -7.48
CA GLU A 218 -14.92 -16.91 -8.00
C GLU A 218 -14.86 -18.29 -7.34
N GLY A 219 -16.03 -18.75 -6.82
CA GLY A 219 -16.18 -20.06 -6.20
C GLY A 219 -15.70 -20.15 -4.75
N ASN A 220 -15.77 -21.35 -4.21
CA ASN A 220 -15.40 -21.66 -2.83
C ASN A 220 -13.94 -22.12 -2.76
N ILE A 221 -13.00 -21.21 -2.57
CA ILE A 221 -11.61 -21.55 -2.30
C ILE A 221 -11.46 -21.85 -0.81
N ILE A 222 -11.18 -23.11 -0.47
CA ILE A 222 -10.95 -23.52 0.93
C ILE A 222 -9.46 -23.34 1.26
N GLY A 223 -9.18 -22.60 2.32
CA GLY A 223 -7.83 -22.33 2.83
C GLY A 223 -7.14 -21.15 2.12
N ASN A 224 -5.81 -21.19 2.05
CA ASN A 224 -5.03 -20.12 1.46
C ASN A 224 -5.18 -20.09 -0.07
N PRO A 225 -5.67 -18.99 -0.68
CA PRO A 225 -5.79 -18.85 -2.12
C PRO A 225 -4.43 -18.68 -2.82
N LEU A 226 -3.40 -18.24 -2.09
CA LEU A 226 -2.04 -18.13 -2.63
C LEU A 226 -1.40 -19.52 -2.69
N ARG A 227 -1.79 -20.32 -3.67
CA ARG A 227 -1.21 -21.64 -3.97
C ARG A 227 -0.46 -21.56 -5.28
N MET A 228 0.83 -21.93 -5.24
CA MET A 228 1.67 -21.90 -6.44
C MET A 228 1.35 -23.07 -7.39
N ASP A 229 1.36 -22.79 -8.68
CA ASP A 229 1.35 -23.81 -9.73
C ASP A 229 2.76 -24.39 -9.88
N ILE A 230 3.01 -25.44 -9.12
CA ILE A 230 4.34 -26.12 -9.10
C ILE A 230 4.68 -26.70 -10.45
N GLN A 231 3.70 -27.20 -11.20
CA GLN A 231 3.94 -27.78 -12.52
C GLN A 231 4.35 -26.71 -13.54
N LYS A 232 3.75 -25.52 -13.45
CA LYS A 232 4.15 -24.38 -14.29
C LYS A 232 5.54 -23.90 -13.94
N LEU A 233 5.86 -23.77 -12.63
CA LEU A 233 7.20 -23.41 -12.19
C LEU A 233 8.30 -24.40 -12.66
N GLU A 234 8.00 -25.70 -12.63
CA GLU A 234 8.91 -26.73 -13.15
C GLU A 234 9.13 -26.59 -14.65
N ARG A 235 8.05 -26.45 -15.44
CA ARG A 235 8.14 -26.29 -16.90
C ARG A 235 8.96 -25.06 -17.30
N ASP A 236 8.82 -23.97 -16.56
CA ASP A 236 9.46 -22.69 -16.85
C ASP A 236 10.88 -22.60 -16.24
N GLY A 237 11.36 -23.66 -15.58
CA GLY A 237 12.69 -23.75 -15.01
C GLY A 237 12.93 -22.85 -13.80
N LEU A 238 11.85 -22.45 -13.11
CA LEU A 238 11.90 -21.54 -11.97
C LEU A 238 11.85 -22.26 -10.62
N LEU A 239 11.56 -23.57 -10.61
CA LEU A 239 11.54 -24.38 -9.39
C LEU A 239 12.96 -24.88 -9.06
N LEU A 240 13.58 -24.31 -8.01
CA LEU A 240 14.92 -24.69 -7.57
C LEU A 240 14.93 -25.98 -6.74
N SER A 241 13.95 -26.14 -5.86
CA SER A 241 13.82 -27.32 -4.98
C SER A 241 12.38 -27.48 -4.51
N ARG A 242 12.02 -28.71 -4.11
CA ARG A 242 10.72 -29.02 -3.50
C ARG A 242 10.91 -30.00 -2.36
N GLU A 243 10.42 -29.65 -1.19
CA GLU A 243 10.32 -30.53 -0.03
C GLU A 243 8.86 -30.72 0.35
N ILE A 244 8.49 -31.93 0.68
CA ILE A 244 7.13 -32.30 1.10
C ILE A 244 7.18 -32.79 2.53
N TYR A 245 6.57 -32.03 3.42
CA TYR A 245 6.39 -32.42 4.82
C TYR A 245 5.02 -33.08 4.97
N LEU A 246 5.02 -34.36 5.29
CA LEU A 246 3.80 -35.09 5.65
C LEU A 246 3.57 -34.94 7.15
N PRO A 247 2.32 -34.77 7.61
CA PRO A 247 2.03 -34.83 9.04
C PRO A 247 2.46 -36.20 9.60
N ASN A 248 3.15 -36.20 10.73
CA ASN A 248 3.39 -37.45 11.46
C ASN A 248 2.04 -38.01 11.92
N ASN A 249 1.75 -39.24 11.53
CA ASN A 249 0.55 -39.97 11.97
C ASN A 249 0.58 -40.20 13.48
#